data_b0ac42993532230192b6d4ac2b1e4ec0
#
_entry.id   b0ac42993532230192b6d4ac2b1e4ec0
#
_cell.length_a   1.000
_cell.length_b   1.000
_cell.length_c   1.000
_cell.angle_alpha   90.00
_cell.angle_beta   90.00
_cell.angle_gamma   90.00
#
_symmetry.space_group_name_H-M   'P 1'
#
loop_
_entity.id
_entity.type
_entity.pdbx_description
1 polymer ?
#
loop_
_entity_poly.entity_id
_entity_poly.type
_entity_poly.pdbx_seq_one_letter_code
_entity_poly.pdbx_strand_id
1 'polypeptide(L)'
;MAALAGQYLDEAKNIAAAAGVSCDLVHVENEHPYQAIIDTAQNRGCDVIHMASHGRRGLSAILLGSETLKVLTHSAIPVIVCRRPRPATLGELR
;
A
#
# COMPACT_ATOMS: atom_id res chain seq x y z
N MET A 1 3.09 3.15 16.85
CA MET A 1 4.51 3.33 16.56
C MET A 1 4.74 4.50 15.64
N ALA A 2 4.71 5.68 16.22
CA ALA A 2 4.85 6.90 15.43
C ALA A 2 6.20 6.99 14.70
N ALA A 3 7.27 6.54 15.35
CA ALA A 3 8.59 6.63 14.74
C ALA A 3 8.71 5.74 13.50
N LEU A 4 8.14 4.53 13.56
CA LEU A 4 8.18 3.62 12.43
C LEU A 4 7.30 4.13 11.29
N ALA A 5 6.13 4.65 11.62
CA ALA A 5 5.26 5.24 10.62
C ALA A 5 5.94 6.40 9.93
N GLY A 6 6.68 7.23 10.69
CA GLY A 6 7.43 8.34 10.12
C GLY A 6 8.45 7.87 9.10
N GLN A 7 9.14 6.78 9.38
CA GLN A 7 10.13 6.24 8.45
C GLN A 7 9.48 5.78 7.17
N TYR A 8 8.36 5.08 7.25
CA TYR A 8 7.65 4.62 6.05
C TYR A 8 7.13 5.78 5.23
N LEU A 9 6.60 6.80 5.90
CA LEU A 9 6.09 7.96 5.20
C LEU A 9 7.21 8.73 4.52
N ASP A 10 8.37 8.83 5.15
CA ASP A 10 9.53 9.49 4.55
C ASP A 10 10.00 8.75 3.31
N GLU A 11 10.01 7.42 3.35
CA GLU A 11 10.35 6.63 2.18
C GLU A 11 9.38 6.91 1.03
N ALA A 12 8.09 6.92 1.32
CA ALA A 12 7.09 7.17 0.30
C ALA A 12 7.24 8.57 -0.29
N LYS A 13 7.48 9.56 0.56
CA LYS A 13 7.69 10.92 0.13
C LYS A 13 8.88 11.03 -0.82
N ASN A 14 9.99 10.37 -0.45
CA ASN A 14 11.18 10.42 -1.26
C ASN A 14 10.99 9.74 -2.61
N ILE A 15 10.28 8.63 -2.63
CA ILE A 15 9.99 7.93 -3.88
C ILE A 15 9.12 8.80 -4.78
N ALA A 16 8.08 9.40 -4.22
CA ALA A 16 7.20 10.27 -5.00
C ALA A 16 7.95 11.47 -5.54
N ALA A 17 8.80 12.09 -4.72
CA ALA A 17 9.57 13.24 -5.15
C ALA A 17 10.52 12.87 -6.28
N ALA A 18 11.18 11.72 -6.18
CA ALA A 18 12.08 11.27 -7.23
C ALA A 18 11.35 11.02 -8.54
N ALA A 19 10.09 10.63 -8.47
CA ALA A 19 9.27 10.40 -9.65
C ALA A 19 8.56 11.66 -10.15
N GLY A 20 8.71 12.77 -9.45
CA GLY A 20 8.04 14.01 -9.81
C GLY A 20 6.54 13.99 -9.54
N VAL A 21 6.11 13.23 -8.56
CA VAL A 21 4.70 13.04 -8.25
C VAL A 21 4.35 13.76 -6.96
N SER A 22 3.27 14.51 -6.99
CA SER A 22 2.72 15.14 -5.80
C SER A 22 2.13 14.06 -4.90
N CYS A 23 2.36 14.19 -3.61
CA CYS A 23 1.98 13.11 -2.68
C CYS A 23 1.56 13.70 -1.33
N ASP A 24 0.39 13.31 -0.86
CA ASP A 24 -0.06 13.62 0.48
C ASP A 24 0.14 12.39 1.37
N LEU A 25 0.76 12.59 2.51
CA LEU A 25 1.08 11.50 3.41
C LEU A 25 0.08 11.48 4.55
N VAL A 26 -0.41 10.29 4.88
CA VAL A 26 -1.39 10.12 5.93
C VAL A 26 -0.99 8.94 6.80
N HIS A 27 -1.08 9.12 8.11
CA HIS A 27 -0.92 8.03 9.05
C HIS A 27 -2.20 7.91 9.86
N VAL A 28 -2.80 6.72 9.84
CA VAL A 28 -4.03 6.44 10.57
C VAL A 28 -3.80 5.21 11.43
N GLU A 29 -4.20 5.29 12.69
CA GLU A 29 -4.18 4.14 13.57
C GLU A 29 -5.58 3.58 13.69
N ASN A 30 -5.72 2.30 13.50
CA ASN A 30 -7.01 1.63 13.54
C ASN A 30 -6.77 0.16 13.82
N GLU A 31 -7.64 -0.45 14.58
CA GLU A 31 -7.56 -1.88 14.86
C GLU A 31 -7.75 -2.72 13.61
N HIS A 32 -8.40 -2.16 12.61
CA HIS A 32 -8.66 -2.84 11.35
C HIS A 32 -8.04 -2.06 10.21
N PRO A 33 -6.82 -2.40 9.82
CA PRO A 33 -6.12 -1.65 8.75
C PRO A 33 -6.91 -1.53 7.46
N TYR A 34 -7.63 -2.58 7.06
CA TYR A 34 -8.41 -2.51 5.83
C TYR A 34 -9.47 -1.42 5.91
N GLN A 35 -10.08 -1.25 7.07
CA GLN A 35 -11.12 -0.24 7.22
C GLN A 35 -10.53 1.16 7.14
N ALA A 36 -9.34 1.34 7.73
CA ALA A 36 -8.65 2.62 7.64
C ALA A 36 -8.30 2.97 6.20
N ILE A 37 -7.87 2.00 5.42
CA ILE A 37 -7.54 2.20 4.02
C ILE A 37 -8.78 2.64 3.25
N ILE A 38 -9.88 1.93 3.41
CA ILE A 38 -11.11 2.22 2.69
C ILE A 38 -11.67 3.57 3.09
N ASP A 39 -11.74 3.84 4.40
CA ASP A 39 -12.29 5.09 4.89
C ASP A 39 -11.46 6.28 4.42
N THR A 40 -10.15 6.17 4.46
CA THR A 40 -9.28 7.24 4.01
C THR A 40 -9.47 7.50 2.52
N ALA A 41 -9.53 6.44 1.74
CA ALA A 41 -9.73 6.58 0.30
C ALA A 41 -11.06 7.27 -0.01
N GLN A 42 -12.12 6.88 0.67
CA GLN A 42 -13.43 7.48 0.46
C GLN A 42 -13.45 8.93 0.91
N ASN A 43 -12.92 9.21 2.09
CA ASN A 43 -12.95 10.56 2.65
C ASN A 43 -12.12 11.53 1.83
N ARG A 44 -11.11 11.06 1.15
CA ARG A 44 -10.27 11.90 0.32
C ARG A 44 -10.68 11.91 -1.14
N GLY A 45 -11.76 11.24 -1.48
CA GLY A 45 -12.28 11.24 -2.85
C GLY A 45 -11.39 10.53 -3.83
N CYS A 46 -10.73 9.48 -3.41
CA CYS A 46 -9.84 8.73 -4.29
C CYS A 46 -10.64 7.89 -5.28
N ASP A 47 -10.10 7.73 -6.46
CA ASP A 47 -10.73 6.98 -7.54
C ASP A 47 -10.28 5.52 -7.59
N VAL A 48 -9.14 5.24 -6.99
CA VAL A 48 -8.57 3.90 -7.02
C VAL A 48 -7.70 3.72 -5.78
N ILE A 49 -7.66 2.48 -5.29
CA ILE A 49 -6.75 2.10 -4.23
C ILE A 49 -5.69 1.19 -4.86
N HIS A 50 -4.44 1.53 -4.66
CA HIS A 50 -3.33 0.75 -5.18
C HIS A 50 -2.55 0.22 -3.99
N MET A 51 -2.39 -1.09 -3.91
CA MET A 51 -1.71 -1.66 -2.77
C MET A 51 -0.96 -2.92 -3.14
N ALA A 52 -0.03 -3.31 -2.28
CA ALA A 52 0.72 -4.53 -2.47
C ALA A 52 -0.13 -5.75 -2.11
N SER A 53 0.22 -6.88 -2.67
CA SER A 53 -0.48 -8.14 -2.39
C SER A 53 -0.25 -8.61 -0.95
N HIS A 54 0.86 -8.21 -0.35
CA HIS A 54 1.19 -8.54 1.04
C HIS A 54 1.76 -7.32 1.74
N GLY A 55 1.80 -7.41 3.07
CA GLY A 55 2.55 -6.45 3.84
C GLY A 55 4.04 -6.74 3.76
N ARG A 56 4.78 -6.09 4.65
CA ARG A 56 6.24 -6.15 4.64
C ARG A 56 6.80 -7.53 4.88
N ARG A 57 6.08 -8.35 5.58
CA ARG A 57 6.58 -9.69 5.85
C ARG A 57 6.51 -10.59 4.65
N GLY A 58 5.64 -10.30 3.74
CA GLY A 58 5.54 -11.04 2.50
C GLY A 58 5.48 -12.53 2.69
N LEU A 59 4.43 -13.13 2.17
CA LEU A 59 4.39 -14.57 2.07
C LEU A 59 4.86 -14.94 0.69
N SER A 60 5.32 -16.15 0.55
CA SER A 60 5.79 -16.56 -0.76
C SER A 60 4.62 -16.64 -1.71
N ALA A 61 4.87 -16.19 -2.86
CA ALA A 61 4.17 -16.48 -4.07
C ALA A 61 2.78 -15.92 -4.20
N ILE A 62 1.79 -16.69 -4.05
CA ILE A 62 0.53 -16.46 -4.76
C ILE A 62 -0.62 -16.10 -3.86
N LEU A 63 -0.42 -16.13 -2.57
CA LEU A 63 -1.51 -15.81 -1.65
C LEU A 63 -1.56 -14.33 -1.37
N LEU A 64 -2.76 -13.79 -1.32
CA LEU A 64 -2.94 -12.42 -0.90
C LEU A 64 -2.86 -12.32 0.61
N GLY A 65 -2.30 -11.22 1.10
CA GLY A 65 -2.34 -10.94 2.52
C GLY A 65 -3.77 -10.73 2.98
N SER A 66 -4.00 -10.93 4.28
CA SER A 66 -5.35 -10.86 4.81
C SER A 66 -5.96 -9.47 4.68
N GLU A 67 -5.17 -8.42 4.88
CA GLU A 67 -5.69 -7.06 4.77
C GLU A 67 -5.99 -6.69 3.32
N THR A 68 -5.14 -7.13 2.38
CA THR A 68 -5.41 -6.91 0.96
C THR A 68 -6.72 -7.57 0.57
N LEU A 69 -6.93 -8.80 1.01
CA LEU A 69 -8.15 -9.52 0.69
C LEU A 69 -9.38 -8.80 1.26
N LYS A 70 -9.28 -8.27 2.47
CA LYS A 70 -10.38 -7.54 3.08
C LYS A 70 -10.68 -6.25 2.33
N VAL A 71 -9.66 -5.54 1.88
CA VAL A 71 -9.87 -4.34 1.07
C VAL A 71 -10.58 -4.70 -0.22
N LEU A 72 -10.14 -5.75 -0.90
CA LEU A 72 -10.79 -6.20 -2.13
C LEU A 72 -12.25 -6.56 -1.90
N THR A 73 -12.54 -7.20 -0.79
CA THR A 73 -13.89 -7.66 -0.48
C THR A 73 -14.83 -6.51 -0.14
N HIS A 74 -14.33 -5.51 0.56
CA HIS A 74 -15.20 -4.50 1.15
C HIS A 74 -15.17 -3.14 0.46
N SER A 75 -14.23 -2.91 -0.44
CA SER A 75 -14.10 -1.59 -1.06
C SER A 75 -15.10 -1.40 -2.18
N ALA A 76 -15.73 -0.23 -2.22
CA ALA A 76 -16.52 0.19 -3.36
C ALA A 76 -15.66 0.90 -4.40
N ILE A 77 -14.41 1.22 -4.05
CA ILE A 77 -13.47 1.87 -4.95
C ILE A 77 -12.64 0.77 -5.61
N PRO A 78 -12.36 0.87 -6.92
CA PRO A 78 -11.51 -0.11 -7.58
C PRO A 78 -10.16 -0.25 -6.91
N VAL A 79 -9.65 -1.46 -6.86
CA VAL A 79 -8.39 -1.76 -6.18
C VAL A 79 -7.44 -2.41 -7.18
N ILE A 80 -6.24 -1.86 -7.27
CA ILE A 80 -5.16 -2.46 -8.04
C ILE A 80 -4.22 -3.11 -7.06
N VAL A 81 -4.00 -4.41 -7.24
CA VAL A 81 -3.11 -5.16 -6.36
C VAL A 81 -1.83 -5.48 -7.11
N CYS A 82 -0.71 -5.04 -6.56
CA CYS A 82 0.59 -5.28 -7.15
C CYS A 82 1.33 -6.32 -6.34
N ARG A 83 1.97 -7.23 -7.03
CA ARG A 83 2.89 -8.13 -6.36
C ARG A 83 4.14 -7.34 -6.01
N ARG A 84 4.56 -7.51 -4.77
CA ARG A 84 5.78 -6.87 -4.35
C ARG A 84 6.94 -7.53 -5.08
N PRO A 85 7.74 -6.77 -5.79
CA PRO A 85 8.87 -7.36 -6.47
C PRO A 85 9.88 -7.85 -5.43
N ARG A 86 10.40 -9.04 -5.65
CA ARG A 86 11.54 -9.48 -4.86
C ARG A 86 12.78 -8.79 -5.41
N PRO A 87 13.85 -8.76 -4.63
CA PRO A 87 15.10 -8.19 -5.15
C PRO A 87 15.47 -8.90 -6.43
N ALA A 88 15.57 -8.16 -7.49
CA ALA A 88 15.85 -8.73 -8.80
C ALA A 88 17.33 -8.85 -9.02
N THR A 89 17.75 -9.95 -9.61
CA THR A 89 19.05 -10.00 -10.22
C THR A 89 18.94 -9.38 -11.59
N LEU A 90 20.06 -9.14 -12.20
CA LEU A 90 20.08 -8.48 -13.49
C LEU A 90 19.19 -9.18 -14.51
N GLY A 91 19.21 -10.49 -14.53
CA GLY A 91 18.45 -11.25 -15.49
C GLY A 91 16.97 -11.32 -15.23
N GLU A 92 16.50 -10.86 -14.09
CA GLU A 92 15.11 -10.92 -13.71
C GLU A 92 14.36 -9.62 -13.98
N LEU A 93 15.06 -8.56 -14.26
CA LEU A 93 14.41 -7.28 -14.50
C LEU A 93 13.71 -7.28 -15.84
N ARG A 94 12.47 -6.91 -15.84
CA ARG A 94 11.66 -6.85 -17.03
C ARG A 94 10.78 -5.65 -16.97
#